data_ee3fa610812c916a002efdd92f40d79d
#
_entry.id   ee3fa610812c916a002efdd92f40d79d
#
_cell.length_a   1.000
_cell.length_b   1.000
_cell.length_c   1.000
_cell.angle_alpha   90.00
_cell.angle_beta   90.00
_cell.angle_gamma   90.00
#
_symmetry.space_group_name_H-M   'P 1'
#
loop_
_entity.id
_entity.type
_entity.pdbx_description
1 polymer ?
#
loop_
_entity_poly.entity_id
_entity_poly.type
_entity_poly.pdbx_seq_one_letter_code
_entity_poly.pdbx_strand_id
1 'polypeptide(L)'
;MDVDWENAIKRGQLEHVRDLLDRGTDVDARDRHGQTALMLAAHAGHREVVEALIAHRANLNITAKYGLSALMLALVAGHAEVVCLLADAGSDLSVRGTGAPGFVGKTAYDLAVEADMRELFAVLKPKPQ
;
A
#
# COMPACT_ATOMS: atom_id res chain seq x y z
N MET A 1 -5.16 -14.31 8.35
CA MET A 1 -4.05 -14.42 7.37
C MET A 1 -3.19 -15.61 7.75
N ASP A 2 -2.84 -16.43 6.78
CA ASP A 2 -1.95 -17.59 6.98
C ASP A 2 -0.55 -17.10 7.38
N VAL A 3 0.08 -17.80 8.35
CA VAL A 3 1.38 -17.42 8.89
C VAL A 3 2.49 -17.50 7.82
N ASP A 4 2.46 -18.52 6.97
CA ASP A 4 3.45 -18.67 5.90
C ASP A 4 3.35 -17.51 4.89
N TRP A 5 2.14 -17.15 4.50
CA TRP A 5 1.87 -16.02 3.62
C TRP A 5 2.36 -14.72 4.25
N GLU A 6 1.97 -14.46 5.50
CA GLU A 6 2.36 -13.26 6.21
C GLU A 6 3.89 -13.12 6.30
N ASN A 7 4.58 -14.21 6.66
CA ASN A 7 6.05 -14.20 6.77
C ASN A 7 6.73 -13.97 5.42
N ALA A 8 6.23 -14.61 4.35
CA ALA A 8 6.78 -14.41 3.01
C ALA A 8 6.66 -12.95 2.57
N ILE A 9 5.52 -12.32 2.85
CA ILE A 9 5.29 -10.91 2.53
C ILE A 9 6.21 -10.01 3.34
N LYS A 10 6.27 -10.19 4.66
CA LYS A 10 7.08 -9.34 5.53
C LYS A 10 8.57 -9.42 5.21
N ARG A 11 9.04 -10.61 4.80
CA ARG A 11 10.45 -10.82 4.46
C ARG A 11 10.79 -10.50 3.01
N GLY A 12 9.80 -10.15 2.20
CA GLY A 12 10.01 -9.83 0.79
C GLY A 12 10.48 -11.01 -0.04
N GLN A 13 10.05 -12.22 0.29
CA GLN A 13 10.45 -13.45 -0.40
C GLN A 13 9.65 -13.63 -1.68
N LEU A 14 10.05 -12.93 -2.74
CA LEU A 14 9.29 -12.82 -3.98
C LEU A 14 8.87 -14.16 -4.57
N GLU A 15 9.81 -15.10 -4.71
CA GLU A 15 9.50 -16.39 -5.33
C GLU A 15 8.50 -17.20 -4.51
N HIS A 16 8.63 -17.16 -3.18
CA HIS A 16 7.68 -17.84 -2.30
C HIS A 16 6.30 -17.18 -2.36
N VAL A 17 6.24 -15.84 -2.42
CA VAL A 17 5.00 -15.10 -2.60
C VAL A 17 4.33 -15.50 -3.90
N ARG A 18 5.08 -15.57 -5.01
CA ARG A 18 4.55 -15.99 -6.31
C ARG A 18 3.99 -17.41 -6.26
N ASP A 19 4.71 -18.32 -5.63
CA ASP A 19 4.27 -19.71 -5.49
C ASP A 19 2.95 -19.81 -4.74
N LEU A 20 2.83 -19.09 -3.63
CA LEU A 20 1.60 -19.06 -2.84
C LEU A 20 0.44 -18.44 -3.61
N LEU A 21 0.67 -17.38 -4.38
CA LEU A 21 -0.34 -16.77 -5.24
C LEU A 21 -0.82 -17.77 -6.32
N ASP A 22 0.10 -18.49 -6.93
CA ASP A 22 -0.23 -19.49 -7.95
C ASP A 22 -1.05 -20.64 -7.36
N ARG A 23 -0.90 -20.92 -6.09
CA ARG A 23 -1.68 -21.94 -5.37
C ARG A 23 -3.06 -21.45 -4.92
N GLY A 24 -3.40 -20.19 -5.19
CA GLY A 24 -4.71 -19.65 -4.91
C GLY A 24 -4.87 -18.98 -3.55
N THR A 25 -3.78 -18.54 -2.92
CA THR A 25 -3.86 -17.74 -1.69
C THR A 25 -4.73 -16.51 -1.93
N ASP A 26 -5.61 -16.20 -0.97
CA ASP A 26 -6.43 -14.99 -1.02
C ASP A 26 -5.53 -13.76 -0.89
N VAL A 27 -5.38 -13.03 -2.00
CA VAL A 27 -4.49 -11.86 -2.08
C VAL A 27 -4.93 -10.73 -1.15
N ASP A 28 -6.22 -10.66 -0.82
CA ASP A 28 -6.79 -9.59 0.01
C ASP A 28 -7.08 -10.02 1.45
N ALA A 29 -6.59 -11.19 1.88
CA ALA A 29 -6.74 -11.62 3.26
C ALA A 29 -6.11 -10.60 4.20
N ARG A 30 -6.76 -10.38 5.35
CA ARG A 30 -6.30 -9.42 6.36
C ARG A 30 -5.70 -10.12 7.56
N ASP A 31 -4.68 -9.52 8.14
CA ASP A 31 -4.14 -9.99 9.42
C ASP A 31 -5.01 -9.51 10.59
N ARG A 32 -4.58 -9.80 11.81
CA ARG A 32 -5.31 -9.41 13.02
C ARG A 32 -5.43 -7.90 13.23
N HIS A 33 -4.61 -7.11 12.50
CA HIS A 33 -4.66 -5.65 12.53
C HIS A 33 -5.43 -5.06 11.36
N GLY A 34 -6.09 -5.90 10.55
CA GLY A 34 -6.82 -5.48 9.37
C GLY A 34 -5.93 -5.14 8.17
N GLN A 35 -4.65 -5.45 8.22
CA GLN A 35 -3.72 -5.16 7.13
C GLN A 35 -3.70 -6.29 6.10
N THR A 36 -3.66 -5.90 4.82
CA THR A 36 -3.51 -6.85 3.71
C THR A 36 -2.02 -7.06 3.40
N ALA A 37 -1.74 -8.09 2.59
CA ALA A 37 -0.38 -8.30 2.10
C ALA A 37 0.18 -7.08 1.36
N LEU A 38 -0.66 -6.41 0.57
CA LEU A 38 -0.26 -5.19 -0.15
C LEU A 38 0.19 -4.10 0.82
N MET A 39 -0.54 -3.90 1.91
CA MET A 39 -0.17 -2.92 2.93
C MET A 39 1.16 -3.26 3.60
N LEU A 40 1.36 -4.53 3.97
CA LEU A 40 2.58 -4.98 4.61
C LEU A 40 3.79 -4.80 3.69
N ALA A 41 3.66 -5.21 2.42
CA ALA A 41 4.73 -5.09 1.43
C ALA A 41 5.04 -3.63 1.10
N ALA A 42 4.01 -2.80 0.96
CA ALA A 42 4.16 -1.38 0.65
C ALA A 42 4.87 -0.64 1.79
N HIS A 43 4.46 -0.89 3.03
CA HIS A 43 5.08 -0.28 4.20
C HIS A 43 6.55 -0.69 4.34
N ALA A 44 6.87 -1.94 4.02
CA ALA A 44 8.24 -2.45 4.08
C ALA A 44 9.11 -2.04 2.88
N GLY A 45 8.50 -1.51 1.82
CA GLY A 45 9.23 -1.10 0.62
C GLY A 45 9.63 -2.27 -0.28
N HIS A 46 8.94 -3.39 -0.20
CA HIS A 46 9.21 -4.57 -1.05
C HIS A 46 8.56 -4.38 -2.43
N ARG A 47 9.19 -3.57 -3.26
CA ARG A 47 8.66 -3.17 -4.56
C ARG A 47 8.22 -4.35 -5.43
N GLU A 48 9.09 -5.36 -5.57
CA GLU A 48 8.80 -6.49 -6.46
C GLU A 48 7.63 -7.33 -5.94
N VAL A 49 7.50 -7.46 -4.62
CA VAL A 49 6.35 -8.13 -4.01
C VAL A 49 5.08 -7.33 -4.28
N VAL A 50 5.14 -6.00 -4.16
CA VAL A 50 4.00 -5.13 -4.49
C VAL A 50 3.59 -5.32 -5.95
N GLU A 51 4.55 -5.37 -6.88
CA GLU A 51 4.26 -5.62 -8.29
C GLU A 51 3.55 -6.96 -8.50
N ALA A 52 4.01 -8.02 -7.84
CA ALA A 52 3.39 -9.34 -7.93
C ALA A 52 1.95 -9.34 -7.40
N LEU A 53 1.71 -8.65 -6.29
CA LEU A 53 0.36 -8.53 -5.71
C LEU A 53 -0.58 -7.76 -6.64
N ILE A 54 -0.11 -6.69 -7.25
CA ILE A 54 -0.89 -5.92 -8.22
C ILE A 54 -1.23 -6.79 -9.44
N ALA A 55 -0.26 -7.57 -9.93
CA ALA A 55 -0.48 -8.49 -11.05
C ALA A 55 -1.54 -9.54 -10.75
N HIS A 56 -1.69 -9.93 -9.49
CA HIS A 56 -2.73 -10.86 -9.03
C HIS A 56 -3.98 -10.14 -8.53
N ARG A 57 -4.18 -8.90 -8.96
CA ARG A 57 -5.41 -8.11 -8.73
C ARG A 57 -5.71 -7.81 -7.27
N ALA A 58 -4.69 -7.55 -6.47
CA ALA A 58 -4.90 -7.08 -5.10
C ALA A 58 -5.77 -5.81 -5.12
N ASN A 59 -6.70 -5.73 -4.16
CA ASN A 59 -7.51 -4.52 -4.00
C ASN A 59 -6.61 -3.42 -3.41
N LEU A 60 -6.38 -2.37 -4.20
CA LEU A 60 -5.47 -1.28 -3.85
C LEU A 60 -6.04 -0.35 -2.76
N ASN A 61 -7.36 -0.36 -2.58
CA ASN A 61 -8.06 0.68 -1.83
C ASN A 61 -8.58 0.23 -0.47
N ILE A 62 -8.21 -0.95 -0.01
CA ILE A 62 -8.53 -1.39 1.36
C ILE A 62 -7.74 -0.50 2.33
N THR A 63 -8.41 -0.06 3.39
CA THR A 63 -7.79 0.74 4.43
C THR A 63 -7.74 -0.02 5.74
N ALA A 64 -6.74 0.28 6.56
CA ALA A 64 -6.57 -0.32 7.89
C ALA A 64 -6.60 0.79 8.95
N LYS A 65 -5.83 0.64 10.01
CA LYS A 65 -5.79 1.61 11.10
C LYS A 65 -5.55 3.04 10.59
N TYR A 66 -6.27 3.99 11.12
CA TYR A 66 -6.23 5.42 10.76
C TYR A 66 -6.70 5.68 9.32
N GLY A 67 -7.42 4.74 8.70
CA GLY A 67 -7.93 4.89 7.34
C GLY A 67 -6.84 4.88 6.26
N LEU A 68 -5.66 4.37 6.57
CA LEU A 68 -4.52 4.42 5.65
C LEU A 68 -4.59 3.27 4.64
N SER A 69 -4.42 3.61 3.36
CA SER A 69 -4.27 2.66 2.27
C SER A 69 -2.82 2.21 2.13
N ALA A 70 -2.57 1.20 1.29
CA ALA A 70 -1.21 0.75 1.01
C ALA A 70 -0.33 1.89 0.49
N LEU A 71 -0.86 2.73 -0.40
CA LEU A 71 -0.13 3.88 -0.94
C LEU A 71 0.28 4.85 0.17
N MET A 72 -0.64 5.15 1.09
CA MET A 72 -0.35 6.05 2.20
C MET A 72 0.69 5.46 3.16
N LEU A 73 0.64 4.15 3.40
CA LEU A 73 1.64 3.48 4.24
C LEU A 73 3.04 3.53 3.61
N ALA A 74 3.13 3.33 2.29
CA ALA A 74 4.40 3.46 1.57
C ALA A 74 4.94 4.89 1.68
N LEU A 75 4.05 5.88 1.55
CA LEU A 75 4.40 7.29 1.65
C LEU A 75 4.96 7.63 3.03
N VAL A 76 4.27 7.23 4.08
CA VAL A 76 4.69 7.49 5.46
C VAL A 76 6.05 6.85 5.75
N ALA A 77 6.30 5.68 5.15
CA ALA A 77 7.59 4.98 5.31
C ALA A 77 8.70 5.52 4.40
N GLY A 78 8.38 6.45 3.49
CA GLY A 78 9.36 7.07 2.61
C GLY A 78 9.72 6.27 1.35
N HIS A 79 8.86 5.34 0.93
CA HIS A 79 9.10 4.48 -0.23
C HIS A 79 8.50 5.09 -1.50
N ALA A 80 9.14 6.10 -2.05
CA ALA A 80 8.63 6.88 -3.19
C ALA A 80 8.36 6.01 -4.43
N GLU A 81 9.21 5.03 -4.72
CA GLU A 81 9.01 4.16 -5.89
C GLU A 81 7.74 3.32 -5.76
N VAL A 82 7.46 2.81 -4.55
CA VAL A 82 6.25 2.04 -4.28
C VAL A 82 5.02 2.93 -4.39
N VAL A 83 5.10 4.17 -3.91
CA VAL A 83 4.02 5.16 -4.06
C VAL A 83 3.68 5.37 -5.54
N CYS A 84 4.70 5.61 -6.37
CA CYS A 84 4.49 5.79 -7.81
C CYS A 84 3.88 4.55 -8.46
N LEU A 85 4.35 3.38 -8.09
CA LEU A 85 3.84 2.11 -8.61
C LEU A 85 2.35 1.93 -8.30
N LEU A 86 1.96 2.20 -7.05
CA LEU A 86 0.56 2.08 -6.63
C LEU A 86 -0.32 3.15 -7.27
N ALA A 87 0.16 4.37 -7.41
CA ALA A 87 -0.58 5.43 -8.09
C ALA A 87 -0.80 5.10 -9.56
N ASP A 88 0.23 4.61 -10.25
CA ASP A 88 0.14 4.20 -11.66
C ASP A 88 -0.80 3.02 -11.84
N ALA A 89 -0.91 2.14 -10.84
CA ALA A 89 -1.82 1.01 -10.88
C ALA A 89 -3.29 1.38 -10.64
N GLY A 90 -3.56 2.63 -10.27
CA GLY A 90 -4.92 3.13 -10.11
C GLY A 90 -5.43 3.25 -8.68
N SER A 91 -4.54 3.35 -7.69
CA SER A 91 -4.96 3.59 -6.30
C SER A 91 -5.83 4.85 -6.22
N ASP A 92 -6.85 4.80 -5.37
CA ASP A 92 -7.73 5.95 -5.12
C ASP A 92 -6.97 7.02 -4.34
N LEU A 93 -6.70 8.15 -5.00
CA LEU A 93 -5.95 9.27 -4.42
C LEU A 93 -6.82 10.17 -3.54
N SER A 94 -8.13 9.94 -3.49
CA SER A 94 -9.05 10.73 -2.67
C SER A 94 -9.25 10.18 -1.25
N VAL A 95 -8.65 9.03 -0.94
CA VAL A 95 -8.71 8.43 0.39
C VAL A 95 -8.14 9.40 1.42
N ARG A 96 -8.86 9.57 2.54
CA ARG A 96 -8.43 10.45 3.63
C ARG A 96 -8.21 9.65 4.90
N GLY A 97 -7.16 10.01 5.62
CA GLY A 97 -6.88 9.40 6.92
C GLY A 97 -7.97 9.69 7.94
N THR A 98 -8.00 8.89 9.00
CA THR A 98 -8.95 9.01 10.11
C THR A 98 -8.22 8.80 11.45
N GLY A 99 -8.89 9.12 12.54
CA GLY A 99 -8.48 8.73 13.89
C GLY A 99 -7.33 9.50 14.50
N ALA A 100 -6.15 9.44 13.95
CA ALA A 100 -4.97 10.09 14.52
C ALA A 100 -4.83 11.53 14.03
N PRO A 101 -4.44 12.49 14.89
CA PRO A 101 -4.32 13.90 14.50
C PRO A 101 -3.47 14.15 13.27
N GLY A 102 -2.43 13.36 13.06
CA GLY A 102 -1.54 13.52 11.90
C GLY A 102 -2.14 13.08 10.59
N PHE A 103 -3.27 12.37 10.60
CA PHE A 103 -3.86 11.78 9.40
C PHE A 103 -5.28 12.23 9.10
N VAL A 104 -6.00 12.74 10.10
CA VAL A 104 -7.44 13.06 9.94
C VAL A 104 -7.66 14.01 8.78
N GLY A 105 -8.49 13.60 7.84
CA GLY A 105 -8.90 14.40 6.69
C GLY A 105 -7.83 14.60 5.62
N LYS A 106 -6.66 13.99 5.77
CA LYS A 106 -5.55 14.19 4.84
C LYS A 106 -5.48 13.11 3.78
N THR A 107 -5.27 13.54 2.54
CA THR A 107 -4.99 12.64 1.42
C THR A 107 -3.49 12.33 1.37
N ALA A 108 -3.10 11.39 0.49
CA ALA A 108 -1.69 11.12 0.26
C ALA A 108 -0.96 12.38 -0.23
N TYR A 109 -1.60 13.20 -1.07
CA TYR A 109 -1.02 14.47 -1.51
C TYR A 109 -0.72 15.39 -0.32
N ASP A 110 -1.66 15.54 0.60
CA ASP A 110 -1.47 16.38 1.79
C ASP A 110 -0.30 15.89 2.64
N LEU A 111 -0.17 14.57 2.83
CA LEU A 111 0.93 13.98 3.57
C LEU A 111 2.28 14.22 2.88
N ALA A 112 2.31 14.12 1.54
CA ALA A 112 3.52 14.38 0.77
C ALA A 112 3.95 15.84 0.88
N VAL A 113 3.00 16.77 0.87
CA VAL A 113 3.29 18.20 1.05
C VAL A 113 3.91 18.44 2.42
N GLU A 114 3.34 17.87 3.48
CA GLU A 114 3.88 18.01 4.83
C GLU A 114 5.28 17.42 4.98
N ALA A 115 5.56 16.32 4.27
CA ALA A 115 6.86 15.66 4.30
C ALA A 115 7.86 16.24 3.27
N ASP A 116 7.43 17.25 2.51
CA ASP A 116 8.23 17.89 1.45
C ASP A 116 8.73 16.89 0.40
N MET A 117 7.91 15.91 0.07
CA MET A 117 8.22 14.90 -0.96
C MET A 117 7.77 15.41 -2.34
N ARG A 118 8.47 16.43 -2.81
CA ARG A 118 8.08 17.20 -4.01
C ARG A 118 7.98 16.35 -5.27
N GLU A 119 8.83 15.35 -5.39
CA GLU A 119 8.84 14.42 -6.54
C GLU A 119 7.54 13.64 -6.69
N LEU A 120 6.71 13.59 -5.63
CA LEU A 120 5.45 12.88 -5.64
C LEU A 120 4.23 13.78 -5.87
N PHE A 121 4.40 15.09 -5.85
CA PHE A 121 3.25 15.99 -5.90
C PHE A 121 2.39 15.80 -7.16
N ALA A 122 3.01 15.73 -8.34
CA ALA A 122 2.27 15.55 -9.58
C ALA A 122 1.56 14.21 -9.66
N VAL A 123 2.16 13.17 -9.08
CA VAL A 123 1.62 11.80 -9.08
C VAL A 123 0.42 11.68 -8.15
N LEU A 124 0.45 12.36 -7.01
CA LEU A 124 -0.52 12.20 -5.93
C LEU A 124 -1.67 13.20 -5.97
N LYS A 125 -1.53 14.27 -6.73
CA LYS A 125 -2.57 15.30 -6.80
C LYS A 125 -3.85 14.69 -7.35
N PRO A 126 -4.97 14.74 -6.59
CA PRO A 126 -6.24 14.21 -7.07
C PRO A 126 -6.66 14.94 -8.35
N LYS A 127 -7.19 14.16 -9.31
CA LYS A 127 -7.67 14.76 -10.57
C LYS A 127 -8.92 15.60 -10.29
N PRO A 128 -9.06 16.76 -10.93
CA PRO A 128 -10.30 17.53 -10.84
C PRO A 128 -11.46 16.72 -11.41
N GLN A 129 -12.58 16.84 -10.76
CA GLN A 129 -13.82 16.17 -11.22
C GLN A 129 -14.46 16.99 -12.34
#